data_1268ed87395f94b40eab6664dd9a7722
#
_entry.id   1268ed87395f94b40eab6664dd9a7722
#
_cell.length_a   1.000
_cell.length_b   1.000
_cell.length_c   1.000
_cell.angle_alpha   90.00
_cell.angle_beta   90.00
_cell.angle_gamma   90.00
#
_symmetry.space_group_name_H-M   'P 1'
#
loop_
_entity.id
_entity.type
_entity.pdbx_description
1 polymer ?
#
loop_
_entity_poly.entity_id
_entity_poly.type
_entity_poly.pdbx_seq_one_letter_code
_entity_poly.pdbx_strand_id
1 'polypeptide(L)'
;MSMAQGNAHSILQVDEAYADFLARYPGYVKTALLDKLRATEYRRLDEQHQVYLDYTGGSLCAESQLHKHFEMLRSGVFGNPHSANPTSVAMTEHVERTRRYVLSYFKARAEDYIIVFTQNASGALKLVGESFLFARGSRFLLTFDNHNSVNGIREFARAKGATVAYAPLLTPGLDIDMARLDALLEQADPAHDNLFAYPAQSNFSGVKHSLDLVARAKTKGWDVLLDAAAFVPTNSLDLTAVQPDFVTISFYKMFGYPTGVGALFIRRSAFAKLKRPWFAGGTINFASVQGQAHMLSPDEAAFEDGTLNYLSIPAVEIGLRHLQSIGLEVIAERVRCLTGWLLDELLTLRHSNGRAMVRIYGPATTEHRGGTVTFNLYDPQGHLLDYRRVEELAGEQDISLRTGCFCNPGSGEMAEGLTEEDMLAGLAMGPDINLLSFARLMRGRNHKSAGAIRASIGLATNFPDIWRFLRFITGFRDQTRLAIGDVTFDIESCRIIRDGS
;
A
#
# COMPACT_ATOMS: atom_id res chain seq x y z
N MET A 1 43.02 7.18 -19.42
CA MET A 1 43.12 8.20 -18.35
C MET A 1 41.77 8.92 -18.08
N SER A 2 40.79 8.85 -18.96
CA SER A 2 39.49 9.59 -18.82
C SER A 2 38.46 8.97 -17.83
N MET A 3 38.47 7.66 -17.62
CA MET A 3 37.53 7.00 -16.70
C MET A 3 37.84 7.17 -15.20
N ALA A 4 39.13 7.33 -14.84
CA ALA A 4 39.51 7.47 -13.43
C ALA A 4 39.24 8.87 -12.86
N GLN A 5 39.27 9.92 -13.69
CA GLN A 5 38.93 11.29 -13.25
C GLN A 5 37.42 11.51 -13.09
N GLY A 6 36.59 10.87 -13.91
CA GLY A 6 35.12 10.93 -13.76
C GLY A 6 34.61 10.27 -12.48
N ASN A 7 35.21 9.13 -12.09
CA ASN A 7 34.83 8.41 -10.85
C ASN A 7 35.23 9.19 -9.57
N ALA A 8 36.41 9.81 -9.54
CA ALA A 8 36.88 10.56 -8.37
C ALA A 8 36.01 11.80 -8.10
N HIS A 9 35.62 12.52 -9.15
CA HIS A 9 34.73 13.71 -9.00
C HIS A 9 33.30 13.32 -8.58
N SER A 10 32.80 12.19 -9.05
CA SER A 10 31.52 11.61 -8.65
C SER A 10 31.51 11.15 -7.17
N ILE A 11 32.60 10.58 -6.69
CA ILE A 11 32.73 10.12 -5.31
C ILE A 11 32.76 11.32 -4.34
N LEU A 12 33.52 12.36 -4.64
CA LEU A 12 33.57 13.59 -3.83
C LEU A 12 32.17 14.26 -3.70
N GLN A 13 31.40 14.26 -4.77
CA GLN A 13 30.02 14.79 -4.73
C GLN A 13 29.08 13.94 -3.86
N VAL A 14 29.23 12.64 -3.80
CA VAL A 14 28.45 11.75 -2.93
C VAL A 14 28.78 11.99 -1.46
N ASP A 15 30.07 12.12 -1.13
CA ASP A 15 30.52 12.33 0.26
C ASP A 15 30.05 13.67 0.81
N GLU A 16 30.12 14.75 0.00
CA GLU A 16 29.60 16.08 0.36
C GLU A 16 28.08 16.05 0.59
N ALA A 17 27.32 15.41 -0.31
CA ALA A 17 25.89 15.26 -0.19
C ALA A 17 25.50 14.40 1.03
N TYR A 18 26.29 13.37 1.33
CA TYR A 18 26.08 12.56 2.53
C TYR A 18 26.35 13.35 3.81
N ALA A 19 27.37 14.20 3.84
CA ALA A 19 27.65 15.07 4.97
C ALA A 19 26.52 16.08 5.20
N ASP A 20 26.00 16.72 4.13
CA ASP A 20 24.82 17.62 4.20
C ASP A 20 23.58 16.86 4.69
N PHE A 21 23.32 15.67 4.13
CA PHE A 21 22.22 14.82 4.58
C PHE A 21 22.29 14.52 6.08
N LEU A 22 23.46 14.11 6.60
CA LEU A 22 23.63 13.80 8.02
C LEU A 22 23.46 15.03 8.90
N ALA A 23 23.88 16.20 8.44
CA ALA A 23 23.68 17.47 9.16
C ALA A 23 22.19 17.81 9.30
N ARG A 24 21.40 17.59 8.25
CA ARG A 24 19.95 17.88 8.22
C ARG A 24 19.10 16.78 8.87
N TYR A 25 19.55 15.54 8.77
CA TYR A 25 18.85 14.34 9.27
C TYR A 25 19.71 13.47 10.18
N PRO A 26 20.19 13.99 11.33
CA PRO A 26 21.12 13.28 12.22
C PRO A 26 20.56 11.98 12.80
N GLY A 27 19.23 11.83 12.84
CA GLY A 27 18.58 10.59 13.27
C GLY A 27 18.91 9.37 12.42
N TYR A 28 19.36 9.57 11.17
CA TYR A 28 19.76 8.49 10.28
C TYR A 28 20.86 7.60 10.87
N VAL A 29 21.83 8.19 11.59
CA VAL A 29 22.94 7.45 12.21
C VAL A 29 22.44 6.36 13.18
N LYS A 30 21.31 6.61 13.87
CA LYS A 30 20.69 5.63 14.79
C LYS A 30 20.16 4.39 14.08
N THR A 31 20.06 4.43 12.75
CA THR A 31 19.51 3.35 11.92
C THR A 31 20.61 2.50 11.24
N ALA A 32 21.88 2.62 11.63
CA ALA A 32 23.03 1.93 11.02
C ALA A 32 22.89 0.39 11.02
N LEU A 33 22.05 -0.18 11.89
CA LEU A 33 21.70 -1.60 11.84
C LEU A 33 21.13 -2.00 10.47
N LEU A 34 20.35 -1.12 9.84
CA LEU A 34 19.73 -1.42 8.55
C LEU A 34 20.76 -1.51 7.40
N ASP A 35 21.87 -0.77 7.49
CA ASP A 35 22.97 -0.89 6.51
C ASP A 35 23.68 -2.25 6.65
N LYS A 36 23.84 -2.75 7.88
CA LYS A 36 24.37 -4.10 8.13
C LYS A 36 23.40 -5.17 7.60
N LEU A 37 22.10 -5.01 7.83
CA LEU A 37 21.09 -5.93 7.29
C LEU A 37 21.05 -5.89 5.76
N ARG A 38 21.20 -4.72 5.14
CA ARG A 38 21.31 -4.63 3.69
C ARG A 38 22.48 -5.45 3.17
N ALA A 39 23.63 -5.35 3.78
CA ALA A 39 24.83 -6.08 3.37
C ALA A 39 24.75 -7.61 3.57
N THR A 40 23.85 -8.10 4.42
CA THR A 40 23.69 -9.53 4.72
C THR A 40 22.37 -10.10 4.19
N GLU A 41 21.26 -9.56 4.62
CA GLU A 41 19.92 -10.08 4.35
C GLU A 41 19.36 -9.63 2.99
N TYR A 42 19.86 -8.50 2.45
CA TYR A 42 19.37 -7.90 1.20
C TYR A 42 20.52 -7.63 0.21
N ARG A 43 21.67 -8.31 0.36
CA ARG A 43 22.90 -8.12 -0.44
C ARG A 43 22.67 -8.16 -1.94
N ARG A 44 21.66 -8.93 -2.40
CA ARG A 44 21.28 -9.01 -3.81
C ARG A 44 20.92 -7.67 -4.45
N LEU A 45 20.53 -6.65 -3.66
CA LEU A 45 20.32 -5.30 -4.15
C LEU A 45 21.64 -4.68 -4.64
N ASP A 46 22.71 -4.82 -3.86
CA ASP A 46 24.02 -4.26 -4.18
C ASP A 46 24.74 -5.10 -5.23
N GLU A 47 24.66 -6.43 -5.15
CA GLU A 47 25.21 -7.37 -6.14
C GLU A 47 24.62 -7.19 -7.55
N GLN A 48 23.35 -6.81 -7.64
CA GLN A 48 22.63 -6.56 -8.89
C GLN A 48 22.50 -5.07 -9.23
N HIS A 49 23.16 -4.19 -8.48
CA HIS A 49 23.12 -2.74 -8.64
C HIS A 49 21.72 -2.13 -8.61
N GLN A 50 20.74 -2.79 -7.97
CA GLN A 50 19.35 -2.39 -7.95
C GLN A 50 19.09 -1.27 -6.93
N VAL A 51 18.42 -0.21 -7.37
CA VAL A 51 17.78 0.78 -6.52
C VAL A 51 16.29 0.46 -6.43
N TYR A 52 15.85 -0.10 -5.30
CA TYR A 52 14.45 -0.50 -5.13
C TYR A 52 13.66 0.57 -4.39
N LEU A 53 12.76 1.25 -5.10
CA LEU A 53 11.89 2.33 -4.59
C LEU A 53 10.39 2.04 -4.83
N ASP A 54 9.98 0.77 -4.72
CA ASP A 54 8.57 0.36 -4.83
C ASP A 54 8.05 -0.39 -3.60
N TYR A 55 8.49 0.00 -2.39
CA TYR A 55 8.08 -0.64 -1.13
C TYR A 55 6.57 -0.55 -0.84
N THR A 56 5.88 0.49 -1.32
CA THR A 56 4.41 0.57 -1.22
C THR A 56 3.71 -0.49 -2.07
N GLY A 57 4.33 -0.91 -3.16
CA GLY A 57 3.88 -2.03 -3.99
C GLY A 57 4.11 -3.38 -3.32
N GLY A 58 5.28 -3.56 -2.69
CA GLY A 58 5.65 -4.74 -1.94
C GLY A 58 7.02 -4.59 -1.30
N SER A 59 7.22 -5.15 -0.11
CA SER A 59 8.51 -5.18 0.54
C SER A 59 9.42 -6.26 -0.07
N LEU A 60 10.69 -6.26 0.32
CA LEU A 60 11.64 -7.31 0.00
C LEU A 60 11.78 -8.27 1.19
N CYS A 61 11.94 -9.56 0.90
CA CYS A 61 12.18 -10.54 1.95
C CYS A 61 13.67 -10.61 2.31
N ALA A 62 13.95 -10.80 3.59
CA ALA A 62 15.28 -11.11 4.08
C ALA A 62 15.68 -12.55 3.68
N GLU A 63 16.96 -12.79 3.44
CA GLU A 63 17.48 -14.12 3.11
C GLU A 63 17.21 -15.14 4.23
N SER A 64 17.36 -14.73 5.47
CA SER A 64 17.08 -15.56 6.64
C SER A 64 15.61 -15.98 6.77
N GLN A 65 14.66 -15.20 6.25
CA GLN A 65 13.24 -15.60 6.22
C GLN A 65 13.03 -16.84 5.33
N LEU A 66 13.65 -16.83 4.15
CA LEU A 66 13.57 -17.94 3.19
C LEU A 66 14.20 -19.20 3.77
N HIS A 67 15.41 -19.08 4.34
CA HIS A 67 16.11 -20.20 4.97
C HIS A 67 15.30 -20.83 6.12
N LYS A 68 14.81 -20.02 7.05
CA LYS A 68 14.03 -20.50 8.20
C LYS A 68 12.75 -21.22 7.77
N HIS A 69 12.05 -20.68 6.77
CA HIS A 69 10.84 -21.30 6.26
C HIS A 69 11.14 -22.60 5.51
N PHE A 70 12.17 -22.62 4.68
CA PHE A 70 12.62 -23.83 3.99
C PHE A 70 13.02 -24.94 4.98
N GLU A 71 13.81 -24.60 6.02
CA GLU A 71 14.20 -25.55 7.06
C GLU A 71 12.98 -26.10 7.81
N MET A 72 12.00 -25.26 8.13
CA MET A 72 10.74 -25.73 8.74
C MET A 72 10.06 -26.76 7.84
N LEU A 73 9.87 -26.46 6.56
CA LEU A 73 9.20 -27.36 5.62
C LEU A 73 9.97 -28.67 5.41
N ARG A 74 11.30 -28.62 5.42
CA ARG A 74 12.17 -29.78 5.25
C ARG A 74 12.22 -30.68 6.49
N SER A 75 12.05 -30.12 7.69
CA SER A 75 12.21 -30.83 8.96
C SER A 75 11.00 -31.66 9.36
N GLY A 76 9.84 -31.50 8.69
CA GLY A 76 8.61 -32.19 9.07
C GLY A 76 7.81 -32.74 7.89
N VAL A 77 6.80 -33.53 8.22
CA VAL A 77 5.77 -33.94 7.27
C VAL A 77 4.47 -33.26 7.65
N PHE A 78 3.99 -32.37 6.78
CA PHE A 78 2.84 -31.52 7.05
C PHE A 78 1.67 -31.84 6.12
N GLY A 79 0.51 -32.14 6.71
CA GLY A 79 -0.74 -32.42 6.01
C GLY A 79 -1.71 -31.24 6.05
N ASN A 80 -2.78 -31.36 5.28
CA ASN A 80 -3.89 -30.41 5.34
C ASN A 80 -4.45 -30.33 6.78
N PRO A 81 -4.58 -29.14 7.41
CA PRO A 81 -5.25 -28.98 8.71
C PRO A 81 -6.66 -29.58 8.74
N HIS A 82 -7.32 -29.55 9.89
CA HIS A 82 -8.70 -30.02 10.10
C HIS A 82 -8.88 -31.56 10.12
N SER A 83 -7.83 -32.28 10.48
CA SER A 83 -7.89 -33.73 10.72
C SER A 83 -7.10 -34.13 11.96
N ALA A 84 -7.48 -35.21 12.61
CA ALA A 84 -6.82 -35.71 13.81
C ALA A 84 -5.55 -36.57 13.52
N ASN A 85 -5.17 -36.77 12.27
CA ASN A 85 -3.93 -37.49 11.95
C ASN A 85 -2.69 -36.64 12.31
N PRO A 86 -1.53 -37.25 12.62
CA PRO A 86 -0.38 -36.55 13.15
C PRO A 86 0.15 -35.40 12.27
N THR A 87 0.13 -35.56 10.94
CA THR A 87 0.64 -34.52 10.00
C THR A 87 -0.28 -33.32 9.91
N SER A 88 -1.59 -33.53 10.02
CA SER A 88 -2.60 -32.46 10.05
C SER A 88 -2.56 -31.70 11.38
N VAL A 89 -2.44 -32.41 12.51
CA VAL A 89 -2.31 -31.80 13.85
C VAL A 89 -1.06 -30.93 13.90
N ALA A 90 0.09 -31.41 13.44
CA ALA A 90 1.33 -30.63 13.39
C ALA A 90 1.16 -29.33 12.61
N MET A 91 0.44 -29.38 11.47
CA MET A 91 0.22 -28.17 10.66
C MET A 91 -0.81 -27.24 11.29
N THR A 92 -1.86 -27.76 11.89
CA THR A 92 -2.82 -26.96 12.67
C THR A 92 -2.12 -26.18 13.78
N GLU A 93 -1.20 -26.80 14.51
CA GLU A 93 -0.41 -26.15 15.57
C GLU A 93 0.42 -24.98 15.02
N HIS A 94 1.03 -25.15 13.85
CA HIS A 94 1.79 -24.06 13.18
C HIS A 94 0.89 -22.90 12.78
N VAL A 95 -0.27 -23.17 12.19
CA VAL A 95 -1.23 -22.12 11.78
C VAL A 95 -1.73 -21.35 13.00
N GLU A 96 -2.18 -22.07 14.05
CA GLU A 96 -2.71 -21.45 15.26
C GLU A 96 -1.64 -20.71 16.07
N ARG A 97 -0.40 -21.20 16.09
CA ARG A 97 0.73 -20.46 16.65
C ARG A 97 0.95 -19.13 15.92
N THR A 98 0.92 -19.16 14.59
CA THR A 98 1.05 -17.95 13.78
C THR A 98 -0.10 -16.98 14.04
N ARG A 99 -1.35 -17.48 14.13
CA ARG A 99 -2.53 -16.65 14.45
C ARG A 99 -2.36 -15.92 15.77
N ARG A 100 -1.96 -16.65 16.83
CA ARG A 100 -1.68 -16.05 18.14
C ARG A 100 -0.52 -15.04 18.09
N TYR A 101 0.52 -15.33 17.31
CA TYR A 101 1.64 -14.41 17.15
C TYR A 101 1.25 -13.12 16.45
N VAL A 102 0.43 -13.20 15.39
CA VAL A 102 -0.10 -12.02 14.69
C VAL A 102 -0.93 -11.16 15.64
N LEU A 103 -1.83 -11.76 16.44
CA LEU A 103 -2.57 -11.01 17.49
C LEU A 103 -1.62 -10.27 18.43
N SER A 104 -0.62 -10.98 18.96
CA SER A 104 0.37 -10.40 19.88
C SER A 104 1.18 -9.27 19.25
N TYR A 105 1.60 -9.41 17.99
CA TYR A 105 2.37 -8.39 17.27
C TYR A 105 1.60 -7.07 17.14
N PHE A 106 0.31 -7.14 16.85
CA PHE A 106 -0.57 -5.96 16.76
C PHE A 106 -1.22 -5.59 18.10
N LYS A 107 -0.77 -6.20 19.22
CA LYS A 107 -1.35 -6.03 20.55
C LYS A 107 -2.88 -6.20 20.59
N ALA A 108 -3.40 -7.04 19.70
CA ALA A 108 -4.81 -7.41 19.69
C ALA A 108 -5.04 -8.50 20.74
N ARG A 109 -5.90 -8.25 21.72
CA ARG A 109 -6.25 -9.27 22.71
C ARG A 109 -7.22 -10.27 22.09
N ALA A 110 -7.03 -11.57 22.36
CA ALA A 110 -7.86 -12.64 21.81
C ALA A 110 -9.35 -12.56 22.27
N GLU A 111 -9.61 -11.91 23.42
CA GLU A 111 -10.95 -11.61 23.90
C GLU A 111 -11.63 -10.45 23.12
N ASP A 112 -10.85 -9.57 22.46
CA ASP A 112 -11.38 -8.44 21.71
C ASP A 112 -11.44 -8.68 20.20
N TYR A 113 -10.47 -9.46 19.65
CA TYR A 113 -10.32 -9.64 18.21
C TYR A 113 -10.17 -11.10 17.83
N ILE A 114 -10.68 -11.42 16.64
CA ILE A 114 -10.33 -12.63 15.89
C ILE A 114 -9.56 -12.23 14.64
N ILE A 115 -8.76 -13.17 14.11
CA ILE A 115 -8.05 -13.01 12.85
C ILE A 115 -8.54 -14.05 11.86
N VAL A 116 -8.91 -13.59 10.68
CA VAL A 116 -9.20 -14.41 9.51
C VAL A 116 -8.04 -14.30 8.54
N PHE A 117 -7.42 -15.41 8.17
CA PHE A 117 -6.41 -15.43 7.10
C PHE A 117 -7.09 -15.36 5.73
N THR A 118 -6.56 -14.49 4.88
CA THR A 118 -7.04 -14.26 3.52
C THR A 118 -5.87 -14.31 2.54
N GLN A 119 -6.13 -14.28 1.22
CA GLN A 119 -5.05 -14.23 0.25
C GLN A 119 -4.26 -12.90 0.30
N ASN A 120 -4.90 -11.81 0.69
CA ASN A 120 -4.34 -10.46 0.80
C ASN A 120 -5.38 -9.50 1.40
N ALA A 121 -5.04 -8.23 1.57
CA ALA A 121 -5.97 -7.21 2.05
C ALA A 121 -7.22 -7.07 1.16
N SER A 122 -7.12 -7.27 -0.15
CA SER A 122 -8.30 -7.20 -1.04
C SER A 122 -9.29 -8.31 -0.76
N GLY A 123 -8.83 -9.53 -0.46
CA GLY A 123 -9.68 -10.62 0.01
C GLY A 123 -10.37 -10.28 1.34
N ALA A 124 -9.62 -9.71 2.27
CA ALA A 124 -10.16 -9.25 3.56
C ALA A 124 -11.24 -8.16 3.39
N LEU A 125 -10.98 -7.17 2.53
CA LEU A 125 -11.92 -6.08 2.20
C LEU A 125 -13.20 -6.63 1.54
N LYS A 126 -13.05 -7.58 0.62
CA LYS A 126 -14.19 -8.24 -0.03
C LYS A 126 -15.05 -8.97 1.00
N LEU A 127 -14.45 -9.71 1.94
CA LEU A 127 -15.18 -10.40 3.00
C LEU A 127 -16.04 -9.44 3.84
N VAL A 128 -15.49 -8.28 4.22
CA VAL A 128 -16.27 -7.25 4.92
C VAL A 128 -17.40 -6.75 4.02
N GLY A 129 -17.11 -6.36 2.77
CA GLY A 129 -18.10 -5.78 1.86
C GLY A 129 -19.29 -6.69 1.59
N GLU A 130 -19.03 -7.96 1.27
CA GLU A 130 -20.09 -8.94 0.98
C GLU A 130 -20.92 -9.33 2.21
N SER A 131 -20.28 -9.33 3.40
CA SER A 131 -20.86 -9.85 4.63
C SER A 131 -21.51 -8.78 5.49
N PHE A 132 -21.09 -7.51 5.42
CA PHE A 132 -21.63 -6.43 6.25
C PHE A 132 -23.13 -6.23 6.04
N LEU A 133 -23.87 -5.91 7.12
CA LEU A 133 -25.32 -5.82 7.15
C LEU A 133 -25.85 -4.51 6.52
N PHE A 134 -25.33 -4.16 5.34
CA PHE A 134 -25.93 -3.07 4.58
C PHE A 134 -27.41 -3.34 4.27
N ALA A 135 -28.21 -2.29 4.36
CA ALA A 135 -29.64 -2.30 4.05
C ALA A 135 -30.07 -0.89 3.57
N ARG A 136 -31.31 -0.77 3.12
CA ARG A 136 -31.92 0.55 2.91
C ARG A 136 -31.90 1.34 4.23
N GLY A 137 -31.34 2.53 4.22
CA GLY A 137 -31.09 3.36 5.41
C GLY A 137 -29.66 3.31 5.93
N SER A 138 -28.95 2.22 5.67
CA SER A 138 -27.49 2.15 5.97
C SER A 138 -26.70 3.16 5.15
N ARG A 139 -25.55 3.58 5.69
CA ARG A 139 -24.60 4.44 5.00
C ARG A 139 -23.23 3.78 4.92
N PHE A 140 -22.59 3.93 3.77
CA PHE A 140 -21.18 3.61 3.57
C PHE A 140 -20.43 4.90 3.25
N LEU A 141 -19.58 5.34 4.18
CA LEU A 141 -18.75 6.53 4.05
C LEU A 141 -17.29 6.12 3.80
N LEU A 142 -16.67 6.72 2.79
CA LEU A 142 -15.27 6.50 2.45
C LEU A 142 -14.54 7.85 2.40
N THR A 143 -13.22 7.85 2.65
CA THR A 143 -12.36 8.95 2.21
C THR A 143 -12.05 8.80 0.72
N PHE A 144 -11.78 9.92 0.06
CA PHE A 144 -11.58 9.94 -1.39
C PHE A 144 -10.30 9.22 -1.83
N ASP A 145 -9.32 9.05 -0.94
CA ASP A 145 -8.02 8.39 -1.18
C ASP A 145 -7.99 6.89 -0.86
N ASN A 146 -9.12 6.24 -0.87
CA ASN A 146 -9.17 4.80 -0.67
C ASN A 146 -8.65 4.02 -1.89
N HIS A 147 -7.98 2.91 -1.60
CA HIS A 147 -7.59 1.92 -2.61
C HIS A 147 -8.83 1.32 -3.29
N ASN A 148 -8.71 0.91 -4.56
CA ASN A 148 -9.79 0.29 -5.33
C ASN A 148 -10.49 -0.87 -4.63
N SER A 149 -9.76 -1.65 -3.84
CA SER A 149 -10.36 -2.77 -3.09
C SER A 149 -11.33 -2.31 -2.00
N VAL A 150 -11.14 -1.12 -1.43
CA VAL A 150 -12.10 -0.48 -0.51
C VAL A 150 -13.24 0.13 -1.30
N ASN A 151 -12.93 0.84 -2.40
CA ASN A 151 -13.93 1.43 -3.29
C ASN A 151 -14.92 0.37 -3.82
N GLY A 152 -14.44 -0.84 -4.10
CA GLY A 152 -15.27 -1.95 -4.58
C GLY A 152 -16.39 -2.37 -3.59
N ILE A 153 -16.24 -2.09 -2.30
CA ILE A 153 -17.28 -2.38 -1.28
C ILE A 153 -18.57 -1.60 -1.58
N ARG A 154 -18.47 -0.43 -2.23
CA ARG A 154 -19.65 0.36 -2.63
C ARG A 154 -20.66 -0.41 -3.48
N GLU A 155 -20.20 -1.38 -4.27
CA GLU A 155 -21.08 -2.17 -5.12
C GLU A 155 -21.94 -3.12 -4.28
N PHE A 156 -21.38 -3.71 -3.22
CA PHE A 156 -22.17 -4.47 -2.24
C PHE A 156 -23.14 -3.57 -1.46
N ALA A 157 -22.66 -2.39 -1.03
CA ALA A 157 -23.50 -1.42 -0.32
C ALA A 157 -24.71 -0.97 -1.16
N ARG A 158 -24.45 -0.57 -2.43
CA ARG A 158 -25.50 -0.17 -3.38
C ARG A 158 -26.48 -1.28 -3.69
N ALA A 159 -25.98 -2.50 -3.92
CA ALA A 159 -26.81 -3.67 -4.19
C ALA A 159 -27.78 -3.98 -3.06
N LYS A 160 -27.42 -3.65 -1.82
CA LYS A 160 -28.24 -3.80 -0.61
C LYS A 160 -29.05 -2.53 -0.26
N GLY A 161 -28.99 -1.47 -1.09
CA GLY A 161 -29.76 -0.24 -0.95
C GLY A 161 -29.17 0.81 -0.01
N ALA A 162 -27.92 0.66 0.42
CA ALA A 162 -27.23 1.64 1.26
C ALA A 162 -26.81 2.89 0.45
N THR A 163 -26.76 4.04 1.13
CA THR A 163 -26.22 5.28 0.56
C THR A 163 -24.71 5.29 0.67
N VAL A 164 -24.01 5.62 -0.43
CA VAL A 164 -22.55 5.75 -0.47
C VAL A 164 -22.16 7.22 -0.56
N ALA A 165 -21.22 7.65 0.28
CA ALA A 165 -20.69 9.01 0.29
C ALA A 165 -19.16 9.00 0.43
N TYR A 166 -18.51 10.07 -0.07
CA TYR A 166 -17.06 10.24 -0.03
C TYR A 166 -16.70 11.55 0.69
N ALA A 167 -15.81 11.47 1.66
CA ALA A 167 -15.17 12.63 2.26
C ALA A 167 -14.05 13.11 1.34
N PRO A 168 -14.06 14.39 0.88
CA PRO A 168 -13.09 14.91 -0.07
C PRO A 168 -11.72 15.14 0.57
N LEU A 169 -10.72 15.36 -0.29
CA LEU A 169 -9.36 15.73 0.09
C LEU A 169 -9.11 17.22 -0.22
N LEU A 170 -8.18 17.82 0.51
CA LEU A 170 -7.68 19.17 0.27
C LEU A 170 -6.42 19.12 -0.60
N THR A 171 -6.39 19.88 -1.68
CA THR A 171 -5.20 20.01 -2.52
C THR A 171 -4.34 21.20 -2.07
N PRO A 172 -3.01 21.17 -2.23
CA PRO A 172 -2.19 20.11 -2.83
C PRO A 172 -1.77 18.99 -1.86
N GLY A 173 -2.05 19.12 -0.55
CA GLY A 173 -1.60 18.22 0.50
C GLY A 173 -2.25 16.82 0.45
N LEU A 174 -3.42 16.72 -0.16
CA LEU A 174 -4.24 15.49 -0.22
C LEU A 174 -4.63 14.95 1.17
N ASP A 175 -4.69 15.83 2.16
CA ASP A 175 -5.25 15.56 3.47
C ASP A 175 -6.78 15.54 3.39
N ILE A 176 -7.43 14.78 4.31
CA ILE A 176 -8.89 14.77 4.39
C ILE A 176 -9.42 16.18 4.75
N ASP A 177 -10.45 16.64 4.04
CA ASP A 177 -11.23 17.79 4.48
C ASP A 177 -12.03 17.41 5.75
N MET A 178 -11.45 17.73 6.89
CA MET A 178 -11.99 17.34 8.19
C MET A 178 -13.38 17.96 8.47
N ALA A 179 -13.64 19.18 7.98
CA ALA A 179 -14.95 19.82 8.18
C ALA A 179 -16.04 19.07 7.40
N ARG A 180 -15.72 18.64 6.19
CA ARG A 180 -16.66 17.84 5.38
C ARG A 180 -16.81 16.43 5.91
N LEU A 181 -15.73 15.80 6.37
CA LEU A 181 -15.79 14.49 7.02
C LEU A 181 -16.71 14.53 8.25
N ASP A 182 -16.57 15.54 9.10
CA ASP A 182 -17.41 15.67 10.29
C ASP A 182 -18.90 15.82 9.94
N ALA A 183 -19.20 16.67 8.96
CA ALA A 183 -20.57 16.84 8.49
C ALA A 183 -21.17 15.55 7.91
N LEU A 184 -20.34 14.68 7.32
CA LEU A 184 -20.76 13.38 6.81
C LEU A 184 -20.94 12.36 7.95
N LEU A 185 -20.05 12.37 8.93
CA LEU A 185 -20.15 11.49 10.10
C LEU A 185 -21.41 11.75 10.94
N GLU A 186 -21.88 13.01 11.02
CA GLU A 186 -23.16 13.35 11.68
C GLU A 186 -24.40 12.78 10.99
N GLN A 187 -24.27 12.23 9.80
CA GLN A 187 -25.38 11.69 9.03
C GLN A 187 -25.66 10.21 9.31
N ALA A 188 -24.97 9.58 10.27
CA ALA A 188 -25.27 8.19 10.65
C ALA A 188 -26.74 8.06 11.10
N ASP A 189 -27.42 7.04 10.58
CA ASP A 189 -28.72 6.67 11.08
C ASP A 189 -28.55 5.61 12.19
N PRO A 190 -28.85 5.92 13.45
CA PRO A 190 -28.64 4.99 14.57
C PRO A 190 -29.52 3.74 14.51
N ALA A 191 -30.57 3.73 13.66
CA ALA A 191 -31.43 2.57 13.44
C ALA A 191 -30.80 1.53 12.47
N HIS A 192 -29.69 1.87 11.84
CA HIS A 192 -29.06 1.05 10.79
C HIS A 192 -27.56 0.88 11.04
N ASP A 193 -27.00 -0.20 10.47
CA ASP A 193 -25.55 -0.41 10.47
C ASP A 193 -24.89 0.51 9.44
N ASN A 194 -23.96 1.36 9.90
CA ASN A 194 -23.23 2.32 9.08
C ASN A 194 -21.75 1.97 9.11
N LEU A 195 -21.08 1.99 7.94
CA LEU A 195 -19.67 1.66 7.82
C LEU A 195 -18.87 2.88 7.33
N PHE A 196 -17.83 3.26 8.08
CA PHE A 196 -16.82 4.23 7.66
C PHE A 196 -15.52 3.53 7.31
N ALA A 197 -15.00 3.75 6.11
CA ALA A 197 -13.75 3.15 5.64
C ALA A 197 -12.72 4.22 5.25
N TYR A 198 -11.48 4.08 5.76
CA TYR A 198 -10.39 4.95 5.38
C TYR A 198 -9.04 4.21 5.46
N PRO A 199 -8.01 4.63 4.66
CA PRO A 199 -6.67 4.09 4.79
C PRO A 199 -5.95 4.75 5.96
N ALA A 200 -5.25 3.98 6.79
CA ALA A 200 -4.35 4.54 7.81
C ALA A 200 -3.21 5.35 7.18
N GLN A 201 -2.80 4.94 5.95
CA GLN A 201 -1.86 5.67 5.11
C GLN A 201 -2.26 5.53 3.65
N SER A 202 -2.35 6.66 2.94
CA SER A 202 -2.59 6.67 1.51
C SER A 202 -1.44 5.99 0.75
N ASN A 203 -1.76 5.02 -0.08
CA ASN A 203 -0.79 4.35 -0.95
C ASN A 203 -0.40 5.20 -2.17
N PHE A 204 -1.08 6.34 -2.38
CA PHE A 204 -0.78 7.33 -3.40
C PHE A 204 0.12 8.43 -2.84
N SER A 205 -0.39 9.27 -1.96
CA SER A 205 0.29 10.46 -1.45
C SER A 205 1.27 10.20 -0.31
N GLY A 206 1.12 9.07 0.39
CA GLY A 206 1.84 8.80 1.61
C GLY A 206 1.27 9.49 2.86
N VAL A 207 0.20 10.28 2.74
CA VAL A 207 -0.48 10.90 3.89
C VAL A 207 -0.84 9.83 4.91
N LYS A 208 -0.49 10.05 6.16
CA LYS A 208 -0.92 9.26 7.32
C LYS A 208 -2.09 9.97 7.98
N HIS A 209 -3.25 9.34 7.92
CA HIS A 209 -4.44 9.87 8.59
C HIS A 209 -4.39 9.54 10.09
N SER A 210 -4.99 10.43 10.90
CA SER A 210 -5.06 10.20 12.36
C SER A 210 -5.85 8.93 12.66
N LEU A 211 -5.29 8.08 13.51
CA LEU A 211 -5.98 6.90 14.02
C LEU A 211 -7.12 7.27 15.00
N ASP A 212 -7.16 8.52 15.51
CA ASP A 212 -8.25 9.04 16.33
C ASP A 212 -9.59 9.12 15.58
N LEU A 213 -9.54 9.10 14.24
CA LEU A 213 -10.75 9.01 13.42
C LEU A 213 -11.58 7.77 13.74
N VAL A 214 -10.96 6.69 14.22
CA VAL A 214 -11.67 5.49 14.69
C VAL A 214 -12.61 5.84 15.85
N ALA A 215 -12.07 6.41 16.92
CA ALA A 215 -12.89 6.78 18.07
C ALA A 215 -13.94 7.83 17.70
N ARG A 216 -13.54 8.83 16.89
CA ARG A 216 -14.43 9.90 16.42
C ARG A 216 -15.64 9.37 15.64
N ALA A 217 -15.43 8.45 14.72
CA ALA A 217 -16.50 7.84 13.94
C ALA A 217 -17.40 6.95 14.82
N LYS A 218 -16.80 6.16 15.71
CA LYS A 218 -17.55 5.26 16.60
C LYS A 218 -18.48 6.02 17.55
N THR A 219 -18.06 7.18 18.08
CA THR A 219 -18.91 8.01 18.93
C THR A 219 -20.15 8.56 18.20
N LYS A 220 -20.14 8.52 16.85
CA LYS A 220 -21.23 8.96 15.99
C LYS A 220 -22.04 7.80 15.39
N GLY A 221 -21.81 6.57 15.86
CA GLY A 221 -22.60 5.39 15.45
C GLY A 221 -22.10 4.70 14.17
N TRP A 222 -20.82 4.89 13.81
CA TRP A 222 -20.21 4.18 12.69
C TRP A 222 -19.38 2.98 13.17
N ASP A 223 -19.47 1.88 12.45
CA ASP A 223 -18.43 0.86 12.46
C ASP A 223 -17.27 1.33 11.59
N VAL A 224 -16.06 0.97 11.96
CA VAL A 224 -14.85 1.47 11.26
C VAL A 224 -14.07 0.35 10.63
N LEU A 225 -13.86 0.46 9.32
CA LEU A 225 -12.95 -0.37 8.52
C LEU A 225 -11.67 0.41 8.23
N LEU A 226 -10.58 -0.01 8.85
CA LEU A 226 -9.26 0.57 8.69
C LEU A 226 -8.44 -0.25 7.68
N ASP A 227 -8.14 0.32 6.51
CA ASP A 227 -7.13 -0.26 5.62
C ASP A 227 -5.73 0.13 6.10
N ALA A 228 -5.04 -0.81 6.73
CA ALA A 228 -3.70 -0.61 7.27
C ALA A 228 -2.58 -1.14 6.35
N ALA A 229 -2.92 -1.63 5.14
CA ALA A 229 -1.97 -2.32 4.28
C ALA A 229 -0.74 -1.49 3.86
N ALA A 230 -0.88 -0.16 3.70
CA ALA A 230 0.24 0.73 3.40
C ALA A 230 0.88 1.35 4.66
N PHE A 231 0.26 1.20 5.83
CA PHE A 231 0.70 1.80 7.09
C PHE A 231 1.64 0.90 7.89
N VAL A 232 1.25 -0.35 8.12
CA VAL A 232 1.95 -1.29 9.01
C VAL A 232 3.35 -1.74 8.54
N PRO A 233 3.77 -1.57 7.28
CA PRO A 233 5.17 -1.85 6.92
C PRO A 233 6.20 -1.00 7.65
N THR A 234 5.86 0.22 8.06
CA THR A 234 6.79 1.19 8.67
C THR A 234 6.24 1.87 9.93
N ASN A 235 5.02 1.53 10.36
CA ASN A 235 4.39 2.14 11.53
C ASN A 235 3.79 1.07 12.44
N SER A 236 3.86 1.28 13.74
CA SER A 236 3.20 0.44 14.74
C SER A 236 1.69 0.69 14.75
N LEU A 237 0.92 -0.38 14.81
CA LEU A 237 -0.53 -0.33 15.03
C LEU A 237 -0.86 -1.12 16.30
N ASP A 238 -1.31 -0.40 17.34
CA ASP A 238 -1.69 -0.96 18.63
C ASP A 238 -3.21 -1.07 18.71
N LEU A 239 -3.74 -2.29 18.61
CA LEU A 239 -5.18 -2.54 18.60
C LEU A 239 -5.82 -2.53 20.01
N THR A 240 -5.03 -2.37 21.07
CA THR A 240 -5.58 -2.04 22.39
C THR A 240 -5.89 -0.55 22.53
N ALA A 241 -5.09 0.30 21.88
CA ALA A 241 -5.26 1.74 21.88
C ALA A 241 -6.23 2.20 20.78
N VAL A 242 -6.03 1.70 19.54
CA VAL A 242 -6.90 1.99 18.40
C VAL A 242 -7.80 0.80 18.15
N GLN A 243 -9.08 0.96 18.33
CA GLN A 243 -10.05 -0.14 18.35
C GLN A 243 -11.04 -0.08 17.16
N PRO A 244 -10.57 -0.18 15.91
CA PRO A 244 -11.45 -0.29 14.75
C PRO A 244 -12.21 -1.62 14.78
N ASP A 245 -13.34 -1.66 14.10
CA ASP A 245 -14.16 -2.88 14.04
C ASP A 245 -13.58 -3.90 13.07
N PHE A 246 -12.95 -3.41 11.99
CA PHE A 246 -12.28 -4.22 10.98
C PHE A 246 -10.93 -3.61 10.61
N VAL A 247 -9.88 -4.45 10.49
CA VAL A 247 -8.56 -4.03 9.98
C VAL A 247 -8.10 -4.99 8.91
N THR A 248 -7.58 -4.45 7.81
CA THR A 248 -7.07 -5.26 6.70
C THR A 248 -5.58 -5.02 6.45
N ILE A 249 -4.83 -6.10 6.26
CA ILE A 249 -3.39 -6.06 5.99
C ILE A 249 -2.99 -7.09 4.92
N SER A 250 -1.85 -6.83 4.29
CA SER A 250 -1.14 -7.78 3.41
C SER A 250 0.28 -7.96 3.93
N PHE A 251 0.65 -9.17 4.32
CA PHE A 251 1.94 -9.43 4.95
C PHE A 251 3.14 -9.20 4.00
N TYR A 252 2.98 -9.47 2.69
CA TYR A 252 4.05 -9.24 1.73
C TYR A 252 4.47 -7.77 1.62
N LYS A 253 3.59 -6.81 1.95
CA LYS A 253 3.94 -5.39 2.03
C LYS A 253 4.82 -5.07 3.24
N MET A 254 4.75 -5.87 4.29
CA MET A 254 5.54 -5.65 5.50
C MET A 254 6.97 -6.19 5.38
N PHE A 255 7.11 -7.44 4.87
CA PHE A 255 8.40 -8.15 4.87
C PHE A 255 8.62 -9.04 3.63
N GLY A 256 7.90 -8.81 2.53
CA GLY A 256 8.12 -9.37 1.20
C GLY A 256 7.64 -10.79 0.99
N TYR A 257 7.76 -11.69 1.94
CA TYR A 257 7.43 -13.10 1.83
C TYR A 257 6.72 -13.61 3.10
N PRO A 258 5.62 -14.39 2.96
CA PRO A 258 5.06 -14.93 1.71
C PRO A 258 4.10 -13.95 1.02
N THR A 259 3.93 -14.10 -0.29
CA THR A 259 2.75 -13.60 -0.99
C THR A 259 1.57 -14.54 -0.78
N GLY A 260 0.35 -14.11 -1.12
CA GLY A 260 -0.83 -14.96 -1.00
C GLY A 260 -1.28 -15.21 0.44
N VAL A 261 -0.83 -14.39 1.40
CA VAL A 261 -1.32 -14.36 2.78
C VAL A 261 -1.53 -12.92 3.23
N GLY A 262 -2.74 -12.63 3.67
CA GLY A 262 -3.16 -11.40 4.32
C GLY A 262 -4.01 -11.73 5.54
N ALA A 263 -4.53 -10.71 6.21
CA ALA A 263 -5.41 -10.90 7.36
C ALA A 263 -6.51 -9.84 7.41
N LEU A 264 -7.66 -10.28 7.91
CA LEU A 264 -8.75 -9.46 8.42
C LEU A 264 -8.82 -9.64 9.93
N PHE A 265 -8.63 -8.55 10.67
CA PHE A 265 -8.94 -8.50 12.09
C PHE A 265 -10.40 -8.06 12.23
N ILE A 266 -11.17 -8.82 12.98
CA ILE A 266 -12.56 -8.51 13.28
C ILE A 266 -12.71 -8.33 14.79
N ARG A 267 -13.19 -7.16 15.22
CA ARG A 267 -13.52 -6.98 16.62
C ARG A 267 -14.70 -7.86 16.99
N ARG A 268 -14.61 -8.60 18.09
CA ARG A 268 -15.66 -9.57 18.47
C ARG A 268 -17.05 -8.94 18.61
N SER A 269 -17.12 -7.68 19.07
CA SER A 269 -18.38 -6.93 19.14
C SER A 269 -19.00 -6.63 17.77
N ALA A 270 -18.17 -6.61 16.70
CA ALA A 270 -18.64 -6.37 15.33
C ALA A 270 -18.86 -7.67 14.54
N PHE A 271 -18.49 -8.84 15.09
CA PHE A 271 -18.61 -10.12 14.40
C PHE A 271 -20.05 -10.42 13.98
N ALA A 272 -21.03 -10.13 14.83
CA ALA A 272 -22.45 -10.34 14.54
C ALA A 272 -22.99 -9.46 13.39
N LYS A 273 -22.25 -8.39 13.01
CA LYS A 273 -22.57 -7.51 11.89
C LYS A 273 -22.10 -8.04 10.53
N LEU A 274 -21.44 -9.18 10.52
CA LEU A 274 -21.01 -9.88 9.31
C LEU A 274 -21.85 -11.13 9.10
N LYS A 275 -22.65 -11.15 8.04
CA LYS A 275 -23.46 -12.30 7.64
C LYS A 275 -22.98 -12.78 6.27
N ARG A 276 -22.39 -13.96 6.22
CA ARG A 276 -21.89 -14.54 4.98
C ARG A 276 -23.04 -14.77 3.99
N PRO A 277 -22.91 -14.35 2.72
CA PRO A 277 -23.94 -14.57 1.69
C PRO A 277 -23.91 -16.01 1.15
N TRP A 278 -22.88 -16.79 1.43
CA TRP A 278 -22.66 -18.16 0.99
C TRP A 278 -21.77 -18.91 1.98
N PHE A 279 -21.57 -20.19 1.76
CA PHE A 279 -20.67 -21.03 2.56
C PHE A 279 -19.76 -21.87 1.66
N ALA A 280 -18.59 -22.24 2.20
CA ALA A 280 -17.58 -23.04 1.53
C ALA A 280 -17.16 -24.24 2.40
N GLY A 281 -16.36 -25.13 1.83
CA GLY A 281 -15.65 -26.13 2.63
C GLY A 281 -14.77 -25.45 3.67
N GLY A 282 -14.76 -25.94 4.91
CA GLY A 282 -14.06 -25.34 6.04
C GLY A 282 -14.85 -24.29 6.82
N THR A 283 -15.84 -23.62 6.21
CA THR A 283 -16.58 -22.51 6.87
C THR A 283 -17.80 -22.96 7.67
N ILE A 284 -18.14 -24.24 7.62
CA ILE A 284 -19.39 -24.81 8.17
C ILE A 284 -19.12 -25.88 9.21
N ASN A 285 -19.92 -25.88 10.27
CA ASN A 285 -20.00 -27.00 11.21
C ASN A 285 -20.92 -28.10 10.71
N PHE A 286 -21.95 -27.73 9.93
CA PHE A 286 -22.91 -28.68 9.40
C PHE A 286 -23.56 -28.15 8.11
N ALA A 287 -23.77 -29.02 7.15
CA ALA A 287 -24.61 -28.73 5.98
C ALA A 287 -25.41 -29.96 5.57
N SER A 288 -26.63 -29.75 5.09
CA SER A 288 -27.51 -30.78 4.56
C SER A 288 -27.95 -30.44 3.14
N VAL A 289 -27.66 -31.31 2.19
CA VAL A 289 -28.18 -31.19 0.82
C VAL A 289 -29.68 -31.50 0.80
N GLN A 290 -30.10 -32.54 1.51
CA GLN A 290 -31.53 -32.93 1.59
C GLN A 290 -32.36 -31.89 2.33
N GLY A 291 -31.83 -31.37 3.46
CA GLY A 291 -32.49 -30.35 4.27
C GLY A 291 -32.32 -28.91 3.75
N GLN A 292 -31.50 -28.70 2.73
CA GLN A 292 -31.18 -27.38 2.12
C GLN A 292 -30.82 -26.31 3.16
N ALA A 293 -30.07 -26.71 4.21
CA ALA A 293 -29.67 -25.84 5.30
C ALA A 293 -28.21 -26.06 5.69
N HIS A 294 -27.62 -25.04 6.30
CA HIS A 294 -26.25 -25.09 6.81
C HIS A 294 -26.11 -24.29 8.11
N MET A 295 -25.06 -24.59 8.86
CA MET A 295 -24.62 -23.83 10.04
C MET A 295 -23.15 -23.47 9.86
N LEU A 296 -22.85 -22.17 9.84
CA LEU A 296 -21.47 -21.68 9.81
C LEU A 296 -20.77 -21.97 11.13
N SER A 297 -19.44 -22.04 11.09
CA SER A 297 -18.60 -22.05 12.29
C SER A 297 -18.81 -20.78 13.11
N PRO A 298 -18.71 -20.84 14.46
CA PRO A 298 -18.94 -19.68 15.31
C PRO A 298 -17.72 -18.76 15.46
N ASP A 299 -16.63 -19.05 14.78
CA ASP A 299 -15.32 -18.43 14.91
C ASP A 299 -14.77 -17.96 13.54
N GLU A 300 -13.47 -17.68 13.48
CA GLU A 300 -12.77 -17.26 12.26
C GLU A 300 -12.95 -18.21 11.08
N ALA A 301 -13.13 -19.51 11.34
CA ALA A 301 -13.32 -20.49 10.27
C ALA A 301 -14.53 -20.16 9.38
N ALA A 302 -15.55 -19.48 9.90
CA ALA A 302 -16.69 -19.01 9.10
C ALA A 302 -16.28 -18.11 7.92
N PHE A 303 -15.10 -17.51 7.96
CA PHE A 303 -14.59 -16.55 6.98
C PHE A 303 -13.34 -17.03 6.23
N GLU A 304 -12.82 -18.23 6.54
CA GLU A 304 -11.65 -18.85 5.90
C GLU A 304 -12.12 -19.84 4.82
N ASP A 305 -12.26 -19.32 3.59
CA ASP A 305 -12.84 -20.06 2.47
C ASP A 305 -11.92 -21.17 1.97
N GLY A 306 -12.36 -22.42 2.10
CA GLY A 306 -11.65 -23.61 1.62
C GLY A 306 -10.40 -23.94 2.46
N THR A 307 -9.46 -24.64 1.84
CA THR A 307 -8.20 -24.96 2.49
C THR A 307 -7.30 -23.74 2.57
N LEU A 308 -6.90 -23.34 3.77
CA LEU A 308 -5.95 -22.26 3.99
C LEU A 308 -4.62 -22.51 3.28
N ASN A 309 -3.89 -21.45 3.02
CA ASN A 309 -2.49 -21.53 2.55
C ASN A 309 -1.57 -21.94 3.72
N TYR A 310 -1.84 -23.12 4.25
CA TYR A 310 -1.28 -23.61 5.52
C TYR A 310 0.25 -23.76 5.50
N LEU A 311 0.85 -24.06 4.35
CA LEU A 311 2.30 -24.14 4.25
C LEU A 311 2.97 -22.76 4.30
N SER A 312 2.31 -21.71 3.80
CA SER A 312 2.87 -20.35 3.77
C SER A 312 2.55 -19.53 5.03
N ILE A 313 1.45 -19.82 5.73
CA ILE A 313 1.05 -19.07 6.94
C ILE A 313 2.17 -19.04 8.00
N PRO A 314 2.91 -20.11 8.31
CA PRO A 314 4.00 -20.05 9.28
C PRO A 314 5.13 -19.07 8.92
N ALA A 315 5.34 -18.79 7.62
CA ALA A 315 6.32 -17.81 7.18
C ALA A 315 5.94 -16.38 7.60
N VAL A 316 4.67 -16.12 7.91
CA VAL A 316 4.22 -14.83 8.46
C VAL A 316 4.83 -14.59 9.84
N GLU A 317 4.81 -15.57 10.74
CA GLU A 317 5.47 -15.45 12.04
C GLU A 317 6.97 -15.17 11.88
N ILE A 318 7.63 -15.86 10.95
CA ILE A 318 9.05 -15.66 10.66
C ILE A 318 9.31 -14.21 10.21
N GLY A 319 8.51 -13.67 9.31
CA GLY A 319 8.62 -12.29 8.83
C GLY A 319 8.34 -11.24 9.91
N LEU A 320 7.32 -11.45 10.73
CA LEU A 320 7.00 -10.53 11.85
C LEU A 320 8.11 -10.54 12.91
N ARG A 321 8.69 -11.71 13.22
CA ARG A 321 9.85 -11.82 14.12
C ARG A 321 11.07 -11.11 13.56
N HIS A 322 11.28 -11.15 12.25
CA HIS A 322 12.34 -10.40 11.59
C HIS A 322 12.15 -8.89 11.81
N LEU A 323 10.95 -8.34 11.53
CA LEU A 323 10.67 -6.92 11.80
C LEU A 323 10.79 -6.56 13.28
N GLN A 324 10.32 -7.42 14.18
CA GLN A 324 10.42 -7.19 15.63
C GLN A 324 11.88 -7.16 16.11
N SER A 325 12.76 -7.98 15.52
CA SER A 325 14.20 -7.98 15.86
C SER A 325 14.93 -6.71 15.41
N ILE A 326 14.39 -5.99 14.44
CA ILE A 326 14.92 -4.70 13.95
C ILE A 326 14.35 -3.55 14.79
N GLY A 327 13.07 -3.59 15.10
CA GLY A 327 12.30 -2.51 15.69
C GLY A 327 11.66 -1.60 14.62
N LEU A 328 10.34 -1.44 14.68
CA LEU A 328 9.63 -0.59 13.71
C LEU A 328 10.03 0.89 13.82
N GLU A 329 10.41 1.35 15.00
CA GLU A 329 10.91 2.71 15.24
C GLU A 329 12.22 2.99 14.48
N VAL A 330 13.10 2.00 14.37
CA VAL A 330 14.34 2.10 13.58
C VAL A 330 14.02 2.20 12.10
N ILE A 331 13.09 1.39 11.62
CA ILE A 331 12.63 1.41 10.22
C ILE A 331 11.95 2.75 9.93
N ALA A 332 11.05 3.20 10.79
CA ALA A 332 10.32 4.47 10.65
C ALA A 332 11.29 5.65 10.58
N GLU A 333 12.32 5.68 11.44
CA GLU A 333 13.31 6.76 11.45
C GLU A 333 14.17 6.75 10.18
N ARG A 334 14.60 5.58 9.69
CA ARG A 334 15.29 5.44 8.39
C ARG A 334 14.45 6.03 7.26
N VAL A 335 13.20 5.59 7.18
CA VAL A 335 12.26 6.03 6.16
C VAL A 335 12.01 7.53 6.26
N ARG A 336 11.82 8.07 7.47
CA ARG A 336 11.62 9.50 7.70
C ARG A 336 12.80 10.34 7.21
N CYS A 337 14.02 9.96 7.57
CA CYS A 337 15.22 10.71 7.18
C CYS A 337 15.42 10.72 5.66
N LEU A 338 15.34 9.56 5.02
CA LEU A 338 15.52 9.44 3.58
C LEU A 338 14.40 10.13 2.79
N THR A 339 13.15 10.02 3.27
CA THR A 339 12.00 10.69 2.65
C THR A 339 12.11 12.20 2.77
N GLY A 340 12.52 12.71 3.94
CA GLY A 340 12.69 14.14 4.15
C GLY A 340 13.72 14.72 3.19
N TRP A 341 14.88 14.09 3.10
CA TRP A 341 15.94 14.55 2.19
C TRP A 341 15.49 14.46 0.72
N LEU A 342 14.82 13.38 0.33
CA LEU A 342 14.27 13.24 -1.02
C LEU A 342 13.31 14.38 -1.36
N LEU A 343 12.39 14.71 -0.44
CA LEU A 343 11.42 15.81 -0.63
C LEU A 343 12.13 17.16 -0.75
N ASP A 344 13.07 17.44 0.15
CA ASP A 344 13.83 18.70 0.14
C ASP A 344 14.54 18.91 -1.20
N GLU A 345 15.26 17.88 -1.67
CA GLU A 345 16.00 17.95 -2.92
C GLU A 345 15.07 18.08 -4.14
N LEU A 346 14.01 17.28 -4.23
CA LEU A 346 13.04 17.35 -5.33
C LEU A 346 12.37 18.73 -5.43
N LEU A 347 12.06 19.36 -4.29
CA LEU A 347 11.43 20.68 -4.25
C LEU A 347 12.37 21.80 -4.70
N THR A 348 13.68 21.61 -4.67
CA THR A 348 14.66 22.61 -5.12
C THR A 348 14.97 22.52 -6.61
N LEU A 349 14.65 21.40 -7.28
CA LEU A 349 15.00 21.18 -8.67
C LEU A 349 14.34 22.21 -9.60
N ARG A 350 15.17 22.91 -10.38
CA ARG A 350 14.75 23.91 -11.35
C ARG A 350 15.45 23.72 -12.69
N HIS A 351 14.73 24.05 -13.75
CA HIS A 351 15.31 24.25 -15.08
C HIS A 351 16.17 25.53 -15.12
N SER A 352 16.97 25.67 -16.15
CA SER A 352 17.81 26.86 -16.34
C SER A 352 17.00 28.17 -16.45
N ASN A 353 15.73 28.09 -16.85
CA ASN A 353 14.79 29.23 -16.89
C ASN A 353 14.10 29.52 -15.54
N GLY A 354 14.47 28.81 -14.44
CA GLY A 354 13.93 28.96 -13.10
C GLY A 354 12.62 28.22 -12.80
N ARG A 355 11.99 27.59 -13.80
CA ARG A 355 10.76 26.80 -13.57
C ARG A 355 11.05 25.53 -12.78
N ALA A 356 10.11 25.14 -11.92
CA ALA A 356 10.18 23.89 -11.18
C ALA A 356 10.15 22.68 -12.14
N MET A 357 11.04 21.70 -11.89
CA MET A 357 11.07 20.44 -12.63
C MET A 357 10.04 19.44 -12.10
N VAL A 358 9.71 19.51 -10.81
CA VAL A 358 8.94 18.51 -10.09
C VAL A 358 7.69 19.13 -9.48
N ARG A 359 6.56 18.45 -9.57
CA ARG A 359 5.36 18.72 -8.77
C ARG A 359 5.08 17.49 -7.90
N ILE A 360 5.13 17.69 -6.58
CA ILE A 360 4.85 16.65 -5.59
C ILE A 360 3.36 16.67 -5.26
N TYR A 361 2.78 15.46 -5.07
CA TYR A 361 1.41 15.24 -4.63
C TYR A 361 1.42 14.69 -3.20
N GLY A 362 0.75 15.38 -2.29
CA GLY A 362 0.78 15.11 -0.87
C GLY A 362 1.68 16.07 -0.09
N PRO A 363 1.85 15.88 1.24
CA PRO A 363 2.62 16.78 2.09
C PRO A 363 4.05 16.97 1.62
N ALA A 364 4.54 18.21 1.65
CA ALA A 364 5.90 18.58 1.26
C ALA A 364 6.95 18.27 2.35
N THR A 365 6.51 17.87 3.54
CA THR A 365 7.36 17.54 4.70
C THR A 365 7.13 16.11 5.16
N THR A 366 7.93 15.62 6.10
CA THR A 366 7.75 14.29 6.70
C THR A 366 6.69 14.26 7.80
N GLU A 367 6.09 15.38 8.13
CA GLU A 367 5.00 15.46 9.08
C GLU A 367 3.75 14.83 8.46
N HIS A 368 3.09 13.97 9.22
CA HIS A 368 1.89 13.24 8.78
C HIS A 368 2.02 12.48 7.46
N ARG A 369 3.23 12.01 7.11
CA ARG A 369 3.42 11.15 5.94
C ARG A 369 4.39 9.99 6.19
N GLY A 370 4.23 8.94 5.38
CA GLY A 370 5.16 7.81 5.28
C GLY A 370 6.15 7.96 4.13
N GLY A 371 6.84 6.87 3.81
CA GLY A 371 7.90 6.81 2.80
C GLY A 371 7.46 6.83 1.35
N THR A 372 6.18 7.06 1.06
CA THR A 372 5.63 7.12 -0.30
C THR A 372 5.69 8.55 -0.83
N VAL A 373 6.37 8.79 -1.94
CA VAL A 373 6.47 10.09 -2.61
C VAL A 373 5.94 9.97 -4.04
N THR A 374 4.83 10.65 -4.31
CA THR A 374 4.24 10.70 -5.65
C THR A 374 4.44 12.08 -6.25
N PHE A 375 4.84 12.10 -7.51
CA PHE A 375 5.19 13.34 -8.21
C PHE A 375 5.07 13.17 -9.73
N ASN A 376 5.12 14.31 -10.44
CA ASN A 376 5.31 14.35 -11.88
C ASN A 376 6.47 15.28 -12.25
N LEU A 377 7.06 15.03 -13.42
CA LEU A 377 8.13 15.81 -14.01
C LEU A 377 7.58 16.68 -15.13
N TYR A 378 8.10 17.90 -15.23
CA TYR A 378 7.70 18.87 -16.25
C TYR A 378 8.94 19.35 -17.03
N ASP A 379 8.75 19.72 -18.27
CA ASP A 379 9.79 20.31 -19.12
C ASP A 379 9.98 21.82 -18.85
N PRO A 380 10.98 22.49 -19.45
CA PRO A 380 11.19 23.94 -19.28
C PRO A 380 10.02 24.83 -19.73
N GLN A 381 9.12 24.30 -20.54
CA GLN A 381 7.91 24.99 -20.99
C GLN A 381 6.71 24.75 -20.04
N GLY A 382 6.84 23.79 -19.14
CA GLY A 382 5.80 23.38 -18.19
C GLY A 382 4.88 22.28 -18.73
N HIS A 383 5.28 21.58 -19.78
CA HIS A 383 4.56 20.40 -20.23
C HIS A 383 4.97 19.18 -19.42
N LEU A 384 4.01 18.29 -19.17
CA LEU A 384 4.23 17.04 -18.47
C LEU A 384 5.15 16.13 -19.28
N LEU A 385 6.22 15.64 -18.67
CA LEU A 385 7.00 14.52 -19.18
C LEU A 385 6.23 13.22 -18.96
N ASP A 386 6.20 12.35 -19.96
CA ASP A 386 5.46 11.09 -19.87
C ASP A 386 6.05 10.19 -18.79
N TYR A 387 5.29 9.93 -17.72
CA TYR A 387 5.73 9.13 -16.57
C TYR A 387 6.15 7.70 -16.97
N ARG A 388 5.60 7.14 -18.05
CA ARG A 388 5.97 5.81 -18.56
C ARG A 388 7.37 5.82 -19.18
N ARG A 389 7.70 6.91 -19.89
CA ARG A 389 9.05 7.11 -20.41
C ARG A 389 10.06 7.28 -19.29
N VAL A 390 9.68 7.98 -18.22
CA VAL A 390 10.53 8.11 -17.03
C VAL A 390 10.76 6.74 -16.38
N GLU A 391 9.73 5.89 -16.28
CA GLU A 391 9.85 4.52 -15.77
C GLU A 391 10.79 3.65 -16.62
N GLU A 392 10.66 3.72 -17.93
CA GLU A 392 11.55 3.01 -18.86
C GLU A 392 13.03 3.43 -18.64
N LEU A 393 13.29 4.74 -18.64
CA LEU A 393 14.62 5.27 -18.43
C LEU A 393 15.19 4.97 -17.03
N ALA A 394 14.33 4.89 -16.02
CA ALA A 394 14.70 4.44 -14.67
C ALA A 394 15.13 2.97 -14.70
N GLY A 395 14.34 2.12 -15.39
CA GLY A 395 14.66 0.69 -15.58
C GLY A 395 15.99 0.47 -16.29
N GLU A 396 16.33 1.29 -17.28
CA GLU A 396 17.66 1.25 -17.95
C GLU A 396 18.85 1.56 -17.00
N GLN A 397 18.57 2.15 -15.82
CA GLN A 397 19.55 2.46 -14.78
C GLN A 397 19.37 1.61 -13.51
N ASP A 398 18.66 0.48 -13.61
CA ASP A 398 18.37 -0.42 -12.49
C ASP A 398 17.64 0.27 -11.32
N ILE A 399 16.79 1.25 -11.61
CA ILE A 399 15.95 1.96 -10.63
C ILE A 399 14.50 1.47 -10.76
N SER A 400 14.05 0.73 -9.75
CA SER A 400 12.67 0.23 -9.66
C SER A 400 11.77 1.26 -8.98
N LEU A 401 10.81 1.79 -9.71
CA LEU A 401 9.75 2.67 -9.23
C LEU A 401 8.41 2.22 -9.81
N ARG A 402 7.34 2.91 -9.52
CA ARG A 402 6.03 2.59 -10.08
C ARG A 402 5.38 3.82 -10.70
N THR A 403 4.61 3.61 -11.78
CA THR A 403 3.88 4.67 -12.45
C THR A 403 2.38 4.35 -12.58
N GLY A 404 1.57 5.37 -12.85
CA GLY A 404 0.13 5.26 -13.06
C GLY A 404 -0.72 5.81 -11.92
N CYS A 405 -1.90 5.21 -11.69
CA CYS A 405 -2.86 5.65 -10.66
C CYS A 405 -2.78 4.85 -9.34
N PHE A 406 -1.93 3.82 -9.26
CA PHE A 406 -1.63 3.00 -8.07
C PHE A 406 -2.88 2.37 -7.42
N CYS A 407 -3.91 2.03 -8.22
CA CYS A 407 -5.19 1.56 -7.72
C CYS A 407 -5.85 2.49 -6.68
N ASN A 408 -5.59 3.79 -6.77
CA ASN A 408 -6.16 4.84 -5.93
C ASN A 408 -6.66 5.99 -6.82
N PRO A 409 -7.80 5.78 -7.49
CA PRO A 409 -8.31 6.73 -8.48
C PRO A 409 -8.63 8.10 -7.87
N GLY A 410 -9.26 8.15 -6.69
CA GLY A 410 -9.65 9.40 -6.08
C GLY A 410 -8.45 10.31 -5.76
N SER A 411 -7.35 9.76 -5.20
CA SER A 411 -6.13 10.56 -5.05
C SER A 411 -5.59 11.04 -6.39
N GLY A 412 -5.61 10.20 -7.43
CA GLY A 412 -5.19 10.58 -8.78
C GLY A 412 -6.06 11.69 -9.38
N GLU A 413 -7.38 11.58 -9.25
CA GLU A 413 -8.34 12.61 -9.69
C GLU A 413 -8.04 13.96 -9.02
N MET A 414 -7.87 13.97 -7.70
CA MET A 414 -7.56 15.20 -6.95
C MET A 414 -6.17 15.77 -7.29
N ALA A 415 -5.16 14.90 -7.37
CA ALA A 415 -3.78 15.29 -7.67
C ALA A 415 -3.64 15.96 -9.05
N GLU A 416 -4.32 15.40 -10.05
CA GLU A 416 -4.25 15.87 -11.44
C GLU A 416 -5.36 16.88 -11.79
N GLY A 417 -6.23 17.21 -10.82
CA GLY A 417 -7.36 18.14 -11.03
C GLY A 417 -8.35 17.64 -12.07
N LEU A 418 -8.57 16.33 -12.12
CA LEU A 418 -9.59 15.72 -12.98
C LEU A 418 -10.98 16.02 -12.42
N THR A 419 -11.88 16.49 -13.27
CA THR A 419 -13.26 16.80 -12.90
C THR A 419 -14.17 15.60 -13.12
N GLU A 420 -15.39 15.65 -12.57
CA GLU A 420 -16.42 14.65 -12.84
C GLU A 420 -16.69 14.56 -14.35
N GLU A 421 -16.69 15.70 -15.07
CA GLU A 421 -16.87 15.72 -16.54
C GLU A 421 -15.74 14.96 -17.26
N ASP A 422 -14.48 15.13 -16.81
CA ASP A 422 -13.34 14.39 -17.36
C ASP A 422 -13.51 12.89 -17.15
N MET A 423 -13.95 12.48 -15.96
CA MET A 423 -14.16 11.07 -15.63
C MET A 423 -15.33 10.47 -16.42
N LEU A 424 -16.43 11.21 -16.56
CA LEU A 424 -17.58 10.77 -17.36
C LEU A 424 -17.23 10.67 -18.85
N ALA A 425 -16.39 11.58 -19.38
CA ALA A 425 -15.89 11.49 -20.73
C ALA A 425 -15.02 10.23 -20.95
N GLY A 426 -14.23 9.84 -19.95
CA GLY A 426 -13.52 8.57 -19.97
C GLY A 426 -14.48 7.38 -20.00
N LEU A 427 -15.44 7.32 -19.08
CA LEU A 427 -16.42 6.24 -19.02
C LEU A 427 -17.25 6.11 -20.30
N ALA A 428 -17.51 7.21 -20.99
CA ALA A 428 -18.21 7.22 -22.27
C ALA A 428 -17.44 6.53 -23.42
N MET A 429 -16.13 6.25 -23.24
CA MET A 429 -15.35 5.46 -24.20
C MET A 429 -15.75 3.98 -24.20
N GLY A 430 -16.54 3.53 -23.23
CA GLY A 430 -17.06 2.17 -23.15
C GLY A 430 -16.09 1.17 -22.52
N PRO A 431 -16.36 -0.15 -22.69
CA PRO A 431 -15.63 -1.22 -21.98
C PRO A 431 -14.14 -1.34 -22.35
N ASP A 432 -13.73 -0.78 -23.49
CA ASP A 432 -12.34 -0.83 -23.97
C ASP A 432 -11.46 0.29 -23.35
N ILE A 433 -12.05 1.11 -22.44
CA ILE A 433 -11.28 2.13 -21.76
C ILE A 433 -10.19 1.48 -20.89
N ASN A 434 -8.99 2.00 -21.04
CA ASN A 434 -7.84 1.69 -20.20
C ASN A 434 -7.08 2.96 -19.85
N LEU A 435 -6.10 2.85 -18.95
CA LEU A 435 -5.35 4.01 -18.48
C LEU A 435 -4.66 4.77 -19.63
N LEU A 436 -4.21 4.05 -20.67
CA LEU A 436 -3.55 4.66 -21.82
C LEU A 436 -4.53 5.48 -22.68
N SER A 437 -5.69 4.88 -23.03
CA SER A 437 -6.72 5.57 -23.82
C SER A 437 -7.26 6.78 -23.05
N PHE A 438 -7.45 6.65 -21.75
CA PHE A 438 -7.85 7.76 -20.88
C PHE A 438 -6.77 8.85 -20.82
N ALA A 439 -5.49 8.50 -20.69
CA ALA A 439 -4.40 9.46 -20.69
C ALA A 439 -4.31 10.25 -22.01
N ARG A 440 -4.55 9.57 -23.16
CA ARG A 440 -4.63 10.24 -24.46
C ARG A 440 -5.80 11.22 -24.52
N LEU A 441 -6.97 10.82 -24.03
CA LEU A 441 -8.15 11.68 -23.97
C LEU A 441 -7.87 12.94 -23.12
N MET A 442 -7.31 12.79 -21.93
CA MET A 442 -7.01 13.92 -21.03
C MET A 442 -5.95 14.86 -21.60
N ARG A 443 -4.93 14.31 -22.26
CA ARG A 443 -3.91 15.10 -22.96
C ARG A 443 -4.53 15.97 -24.07
N GLY A 444 -5.47 15.42 -24.84
CA GLY A 444 -6.16 16.15 -25.90
C GLY A 444 -7.15 17.20 -25.39
N ARG A 445 -7.78 16.98 -24.23
CA ARG A 445 -8.79 17.91 -23.69
C ARG A 445 -8.16 19.10 -22.96
N ASN A 446 -7.30 18.85 -21.96
CA ASN A 446 -6.89 19.87 -21.00
C ASN A 446 -5.41 19.80 -20.61
N HIS A 447 -4.57 19.04 -21.34
CA HIS A 447 -3.17 18.77 -21.00
C HIS A 447 -2.97 18.17 -19.59
N LYS A 448 -4.01 17.53 -19.04
CA LYS A 448 -3.95 16.90 -17.72
C LYS A 448 -3.27 15.52 -17.79
N SER A 449 -2.67 15.11 -16.68
CA SER A 449 -2.18 13.74 -16.51
C SER A 449 -3.31 12.79 -16.09
N ALA A 450 -3.15 11.51 -16.41
CA ALA A 450 -3.99 10.43 -15.86
C ALA A 450 -3.22 9.54 -14.90
N GLY A 451 -1.96 9.87 -14.61
CA GLY A 451 -1.10 9.10 -13.72
C GLY A 451 0.13 9.88 -13.29
N ALA A 452 0.87 9.31 -12.37
CA ALA A 452 2.04 9.91 -11.76
C ALA A 452 3.18 8.89 -11.58
N ILE A 453 4.33 9.37 -11.13
CA ILE A 453 5.48 8.57 -10.72
C ILE A 453 5.42 8.43 -9.21
N ARG A 454 5.65 7.22 -8.69
CA ARG A 454 5.74 6.95 -7.26
C ARG A 454 7.06 6.29 -6.91
N ALA A 455 7.84 6.94 -6.06
CA ALA A 455 8.96 6.36 -5.36
C ALA A 455 8.55 6.07 -3.91
N SER A 456 8.87 4.89 -3.40
CA SER A 456 8.57 4.54 -2.01
C SER A 456 9.75 3.88 -1.33
N ILE A 457 10.07 4.40 -0.15
CA ILE A 457 11.24 4.08 0.66
C ILE A 457 10.86 3.02 1.69
N GLY A 458 11.73 2.04 1.91
CA GLY A 458 11.53 0.99 2.89
C GLY A 458 12.78 0.62 3.66
N LEU A 459 12.69 -0.49 4.39
CA LEU A 459 13.69 -0.88 5.38
C LEU A 459 15.12 -1.10 4.83
N ALA A 460 15.25 -1.61 3.60
CA ALA A 460 16.56 -1.85 2.99
C ALA A 460 17.06 -0.69 2.11
N THR A 461 16.30 0.41 2.00
CA THR A 461 16.75 1.61 1.29
C THR A 461 17.85 2.30 2.09
N ASN A 462 18.90 2.76 1.41
CA ASN A 462 20.00 3.52 2.00
C ASN A 462 20.19 4.88 1.31
N PHE A 463 21.12 5.70 1.81
CA PHE A 463 21.44 7.00 1.22
C PHE A 463 21.92 6.91 -0.24
N PRO A 464 22.84 5.98 -0.62
CA PRO A 464 23.23 5.81 -2.02
C PRO A 464 22.09 5.55 -2.99
N ASP A 465 21.03 4.82 -2.59
CA ASP A 465 19.87 4.58 -3.44
C ASP A 465 19.16 5.90 -3.76
N ILE A 466 18.90 6.73 -2.73
CA ILE A 466 18.22 8.02 -2.92
C ILE A 466 19.11 9.00 -3.70
N TRP A 467 20.41 8.98 -3.46
CA TRP A 467 21.36 9.78 -4.23
C TRP A 467 21.35 9.42 -5.72
N ARG A 468 21.44 8.12 -6.06
CA ARG A 468 21.35 7.65 -7.45
C ARG A 468 20.02 8.05 -8.09
N PHE A 469 18.92 7.91 -7.37
CA PHE A 469 17.61 8.32 -7.85
C PHE A 469 17.53 9.83 -8.11
N LEU A 470 18.02 10.67 -7.20
CA LEU A 470 18.06 12.12 -7.41
C LEU A 470 18.93 12.53 -8.60
N ARG A 471 20.07 11.86 -8.79
CA ARG A 471 20.94 12.06 -9.98
C ARG A 471 20.19 11.72 -11.26
N PHE A 472 19.45 10.63 -11.27
CA PHE A 472 18.59 10.25 -12.38
C PHE A 472 17.53 11.34 -12.67
N ILE A 473 16.81 11.81 -11.66
CA ILE A 473 15.80 12.87 -11.82
C ILE A 473 16.44 14.19 -12.31
N THR A 474 17.62 14.55 -11.79
CA THR A 474 18.35 15.75 -12.22
C THR A 474 18.74 15.68 -13.71
N GLY A 475 18.95 14.48 -14.25
CA GLY A 475 19.21 14.27 -15.68
C GLY A 475 18.10 14.76 -16.63
N PHE A 476 16.88 14.99 -16.11
CA PHE A 476 15.77 15.60 -16.89
C PHE A 476 15.83 17.13 -16.94
N ARG A 477 16.83 17.77 -16.32
CA ARG A 477 17.00 19.21 -16.37
C ARG A 477 17.14 19.65 -17.82
N ASP A 478 16.32 20.65 -18.21
CA ASP A 478 16.26 21.24 -19.54
C ASP A 478 15.91 20.27 -20.69
N GLN A 479 15.52 19.01 -20.35
CA GLN A 479 14.98 18.08 -21.34
C GLN A 479 13.56 18.47 -21.72
N THR A 480 13.27 18.34 -23.02
CA THR A 480 11.93 18.56 -23.56
C THR A 480 11.25 17.21 -23.82
N ARG A 481 9.93 17.25 -23.97
CA ARG A 481 9.16 16.09 -24.36
C ARG A 481 9.67 15.42 -25.65
N LEU A 482 10.09 16.22 -26.64
CA LEU A 482 10.66 15.72 -27.89
C LEU A 482 12.04 15.09 -27.68
N ALA A 483 12.84 15.64 -26.76
CA ALA A 483 14.19 15.10 -26.46
C ALA A 483 14.14 13.71 -25.80
N ILE A 484 13.13 13.46 -24.94
CA ILE A 484 12.95 12.15 -24.27
C ILE A 484 12.10 11.16 -25.09
N GLY A 485 11.50 11.60 -26.22
CA GLY A 485 10.70 10.82 -27.14
C GLY A 485 9.26 10.54 -26.67
N ASP A 486 8.44 10.05 -27.58
CA ASP A 486 7.09 9.54 -27.32
C ASP A 486 7.14 8.00 -27.28
N VAL A 487 6.46 7.40 -26.33
CA VAL A 487 6.34 5.95 -26.17
C VAL A 487 4.89 5.55 -25.95
N THR A 488 4.51 4.38 -26.44
CA THR A 488 3.23 3.73 -26.18
C THR A 488 3.45 2.53 -25.29
N PHE A 489 2.62 2.37 -24.25
CA PHE A 489 2.69 1.22 -23.35
C PHE A 489 1.65 0.18 -23.78
N ASP A 490 2.12 -1.05 -24.04
CA ASP A 490 1.26 -2.20 -24.25
C ASP A 490 0.93 -2.86 -22.92
N ILE A 491 -0.35 -2.84 -22.55
CA ILE A 491 -0.84 -3.36 -21.27
C ILE A 491 -0.79 -4.89 -21.23
N GLU A 492 -1.01 -5.57 -22.36
CA GLU A 492 -1.05 -7.03 -22.41
C GLU A 492 0.35 -7.63 -22.23
N SER A 493 1.34 -7.04 -22.89
CA SER A 493 2.73 -7.51 -22.80
C SER A 493 3.53 -6.86 -21.67
N CYS A 494 2.98 -5.85 -20.98
CA CYS A 494 3.69 -4.97 -20.04
C CYS A 494 4.97 -4.37 -20.65
N ARG A 495 4.97 -4.09 -21.95
CA ARG A 495 6.13 -3.56 -22.68
C ARG A 495 5.84 -2.15 -23.19
N ILE A 496 6.92 -1.41 -23.32
CA ILE A 496 6.91 -0.10 -23.97
C ILE A 496 7.13 -0.32 -25.45
N ILE A 497 6.20 0.19 -26.28
CA ILE A 497 6.31 0.18 -27.74
C ILE A 497 6.77 1.58 -28.16
N ARG A 498 7.85 1.64 -28.93
CA ARG A 498 8.32 2.87 -29.55
C ARG A 498 7.59 3.08 -30.88
N ASP A 499 7.04 4.27 -31.09
CA ASP A 499 6.49 4.63 -32.40
C ASP A 499 7.65 4.65 -33.42
N GLY A 500 7.69 3.65 -34.29
CA GLY A 500 8.70 3.55 -35.34
C GLY A 500 9.61 2.31 -35.29
N SER A 501 9.34 1.33 -34.41
CA SER A 501 10.01 0.02 -34.44
C SER A 501 9.16 -1.06 -35.11
#